data_b3d40daaaeae9044a9b1c6d229dd699b
#
_entry.id   b3d40daaaeae9044a9b1c6d229dd699b
#
_cell.length_a   1.000
_cell.length_b   1.000
_cell.length_c   1.000
_cell.angle_alpha   90.00
_cell.angle_beta   90.00
_cell.angle_gamma   90.00
#
_symmetry.space_group_name_H-M   'P 1'
#
loop_
_entity.id
_entity.type
_entity.pdbx_description
1 polymer ?
#
loop_
_entity_poly.entity_id
_entity_poly.type
_entity_poly.pdbx_seq_one_letter_code
_entity_poly.pdbx_strand_id
1 'polypeptide(L)'
;VQITGDFLPTQKMQTPYGEFDAPGVADLIEKDGVWEFTTPEPLAPELYSYTMLVDGLKINDPSNVHRIRDVQSVSDVFIIPGERADLYSINDVPHGTVSKIWYNSPTLGMDRRLTVYTPAGYETSGKRYPVFYLLHGMGGDENAWTELGRASQILDNLIARGEAEPMIVVMTNGNAALQAAPGESSLGFTAPSMALPKTMEGSFETHFPEVVKFIDKNYRTIKNKKSRAIAGLSMGGFHSIHISKQYPDMFDYVGLFS
;
A
#
# COMPACT_ATOMS: atom_id res chain seq x y z
N VAL A 1 18.57 -15.35 -21.02
CA VAL A 1 17.81 -14.91 -19.81
C VAL A 1 18.29 -13.51 -19.45
N GLN A 2 17.35 -12.63 -19.13
CA GLN A 2 17.61 -11.24 -18.78
C GLN A 2 16.91 -10.88 -17.48
N ILE A 3 17.31 -9.77 -16.86
CA ILE A 3 16.64 -9.16 -15.71
C ILE A 3 16.30 -7.71 -16.03
N THR A 4 15.15 -7.26 -15.59
CA THR A 4 14.77 -5.85 -15.56
C THR A 4 14.38 -5.46 -14.14
N GLY A 5 14.81 -4.30 -13.68
CA GLY A 5 14.55 -3.86 -12.31
C GLY A 5 14.94 -2.41 -12.11
N ASP A 6 14.43 -1.81 -11.05
CA ASP A 6 14.63 -0.40 -10.71
C ASP A 6 16.06 -0.06 -10.23
N PHE A 7 16.87 -1.07 -9.99
CA PHE A 7 18.31 -0.94 -9.72
C PHE A 7 19.18 -0.84 -10.97
N LEU A 8 18.60 -1.01 -12.15
CA LEU A 8 19.33 -0.85 -13.42
C LEU A 8 19.20 0.58 -13.95
N PRO A 9 20.18 1.07 -14.73
CA PRO A 9 20.07 2.38 -15.37
C PRO A 9 18.76 2.48 -16.17
N THR A 10 18.05 3.60 -16.02
CA THR A 10 16.81 3.82 -16.77
C THR A 10 17.07 3.99 -18.26
N GLN A 11 16.11 3.59 -19.07
CA GLN A 11 16.08 3.79 -20.51
C GLN A 11 14.79 4.52 -20.91
N LYS A 12 14.88 5.32 -21.98
CA LYS A 12 13.72 6.03 -22.51
C LYS A 12 12.81 5.06 -23.28
N MET A 13 11.54 5.05 -22.93
CA MET A 13 10.53 4.25 -23.59
C MET A 13 9.45 5.16 -24.16
N GLN A 14 9.16 5.05 -25.47
CA GLN A 14 8.08 5.77 -26.11
C GLN A 14 6.76 5.05 -25.88
N THR A 15 5.75 5.80 -25.48
CA THR A 15 4.37 5.33 -25.32
C THR A 15 3.42 6.26 -26.06
N PRO A 16 2.15 5.86 -26.28
CA PRO A 16 1.14 6.76 -26.84
C PRO A 16 0.92 8.05 -26.03
N TYR A 17 1.34 8.07 -24.77
CA TYR A 17 1.19 9.21 -23.85
C TYR A 17 2.47 10.04 -23.69
N GLY A 18 3.52 9.72 -24.46
CA GLY A 18 4.80 10.40 -24.41
C GLY A 18 5.98 9.50 -24.04
N GLU A 19 7.12 10.12 -23.80
CA GLU A 19 8.36 9.45 -23.39
C GLU A 19 8.40 9.29 -21.87
N PHE A 20 8.70 8.08 -21.40
CA PHE A 20 8.83 7.76 -19.98
C PHE A 20 10.16 7.05 -19.73
N ASP A 21 10.67 7.22 -18.51
CA ASP A 21 11.80 6.44 -18.02
C ASP A 21 11.30 5.05 -17.59
N ALA A 22 11.89 4.01 -18.16
CA ALA A 22 11.64 2.61 -17.81
C ALA A 22 12.91 2.00 -17.22
N PRO A 23 12.79 1.00 -16.32
CA PRO A 23 13.96 0.24 -15.86
C PRO A 23 14.72 -0.35 -17.03
N GLY A 24 16.05 -0.35 -16.95
CA GLY A 24 16.90 -1.00 -17.93
C GLY A 24 16.74 -2.52 -17.93
N VAL A 25 17.40 -3.15 -18.89
CA VAL A 25 17.47 -4.60 -19.04
C VAL A 25 18.94 -5.01 -19.07
N ALA A 26 19.28 -6.07 -18.34
CA ALA A 26 20.63 -6.65 -18.34
C ALA A 26 20.58 -8.14 -18.63
N ASP A 27 21.60 -8.64 -19.36
CA ASP A 27 21.76 -10.06 -19.60
C ASP A 27 22.34 -10.75 -18.35
N LEU A 28 21.80 -11.93 -18.02
CA LEU A 28 22.40 -12.81 -17.03
C LEU A 28 23.41 -13.74 -17.72
N ILE A 29 24.40 -14.14 -16.96
CA ILE A 29 25.43 -15.08 -17.40
C ILE A 29 25.15 -16.43 -16.73
N GLU A 30 25.04 -17.48 -17.52
CA GLU A 30 24.89 -18.83 -16.98
C GLU A 30 26.25 -19.34 -16.47
N LYS A 31 26.27 -19.84 -15.24
CA LYS A 31 27.43 -20.42 -14.60
C LYS A 31 27.00 -21.59 -13.71
N ASP A 32 27.48 -22.77 -14.03
CA ASP A 32 27.21 -23.99 -13.28
C ASP A 32 25.68 -24.28 -13.07
N GLY A 33 24.87 -23.96 -14.08
CA GLY A 33 23.42 -24.13 -14.04
C GLY A 33 22.67 -23.02 -13.33
N VAL A 34 23.34 -21.95 -12.90
CA VAL A 34 22.76 -20.77 -12.26
C VAL A 34 22.90 -19.55 -13.18
N TRP A 35 21.84 -18.77 -13.30
CA TRP A 35 21.87 -17.51 -14.02
C TRP A 35 22.21 -16.37 -13.06
N GLU A 36 23.31 -15.67 -13.31
CA GLU A 36 23.86 -14.64 -12.42
C GLU A 36 23.91 -13.28 -13.11
N PHE A 37 23.61 -12.23 -12.34
CA PHE A 37 23.89 -10.85 -12.68
C PHE A 37 24.53 -10.16 -11.48
N THR A 38 25.62 -9.45 -11.72
CA THR A 38 26.28 -8.62 -10.69
C THR A 38 26.22 -7.16 -11.12
N THR A 39 25.69 -6.30 -10.26
CA THR A 39 25.69 -4.85 -10.51
C THR A 39 27.14 -4.33 -10.54
N PRO A 40 27.48 -3.39 -11.45
CA PRO A 40 28.84 -2.87 -11.54
C PRO A 40 29.30 -2.13 -10.28
N GLU A 41 28.36 -1.51 -9.57
CA GLU A 41 28.59 -0.82 -8.30
C GLU A 41 27.66 -1.37 -7.22
N PRO A 42 28.05 -1.31 -5.93
CA PRO A 42 27.17 -1.68 -4.83
C PRO A 42 25.87 -0.85 -4.85
N LEU A 43 24.74 -1.51 -4.61
CA LEU A 43 23.45 -0.85 -4.52
C LEU A 43 23.32 -0.10 -3.19
N ALA A 44 22.67 1.06 -3.23
CA ALA A 44 22.32 1.81 -2.03
C ALA A 44 21.33 1.03 -1.15
N PRO A 45 21.27 1.28 0.18
CA PRO A 45 20.23 0.73 1.04
C PRO A 45 18.82 1.16 0.59
N GLU A 46 18.06 0.23 0.02
CA GLU A 46 16.72 0.46 -0.52
C GLU A 46 15.98 -0.88 -0.74
N LEU A 47 14.66 -0.81 -0.97
CA LEU A 47 13.87 -1.89 -1.53
C LEU A 47 13.94 -1.81 -3.05
N TYR A 48 14.32 -2.89 -3.69
CA TYR A 48 14.40 -3.01 -5.13
C TYR A 48 13.42 -4.04 -5.66
N SER A 49 12.82 -3.72 -6.81
CA SER A 49 11.93 -4.63 -7.53
C SER A 49 12.57 -5.10 -8.84
N TYR A 50 12.25 -6.32 -9.24
CA TYR A 50 12.74 -6.88 -10.49
C TYR A 50 11.78 -7.91 -11.09
N THR A 51 12.02 -8.23 -12.35
CA THR A 51 11.33 -9.29 -13.10
C THR A 51 12.33 -9.97 -14.02
N MET A 52 12.23 -11.28 -14.18
CA MET A 52 13.03 -12.04 -15.12
C MET A 52 12.42 -11.98 -16.53
N LEU A 53 13.27 -12.03 -17.55
CA LEU A 53 12.89 -12.14 -18.94
C LEU A 53 13.52 -13.42 -19.52
N VAL A 54 12.67 -14.39 -19.87
CA VAL A 54 13.11 -15.65 -20.47
C VAL A 54 12.46 -15.75 -21.85
N ASP A 55 13.28 -15.73 -22.89
CA ASP A 55 12.85 -15.74 -24.29
C ASP A 55 11.79 -14.66 -24.61
N GLY A 56 11.97 -13.48 -23.99
CA GLY A 56 11.08 -12.33 -24.12
C GLY A 56 9.82 -12.35 -23.23
N LEU A 57 9.59 -13.42 -22.48
CA LEU A 57 8.48 -13.53 -21.55
C LEU A 57 8.88 -13.02 -20.16
N LYS A 58 8.06 -12.16 -19.58
CA LYS A 58 8.20 -11.74 -18.18
C LYS A 58 7.75 -12.85 -17.25
N ILE A 59 8.61 -13.27 -16.36
CA ILE A 59 8.30 -14.25 -15.31
C ILE A 59 8.82 -13.75 -13.96
N ASN A 60 8.20 -14.21 -12.89
CA ASN A 60 8.76 -14.04 -11.55
C ASN A 60 9.90 -15.03 -11.33
N ASP A 61 10.85 -14.64 -10.48
CA ASP A 61 11.95 -15.50 -10.06
C ASP A 61 11.39 -16.69 -9.26
N PRO A 62 11.58 -17.94 -9.74
CA PRO A 62 11.08 -19.12 -9.01
C PRO A 62 11.78 -19.35 -7.68
N SER A 63 12.97 -18.76 -7.48
CA SER A 63 13.75 -18.87 -6.25
C SER A 63 13.45 -17.77 -5.23
N ASN A 64 12.66 -16.74 -5.61
CA ASN A 64 12.25 -15.67 -4.70
C ASN A 64 10.75 -15.75 -4.39
N VAL A 65 10.43 -15.80 -3.10
CA VAL A 65 9.04 -15.81 -2.61
C VAL A 65 8.53 -14.41 -2.23
N HIS A 66 9.42 -13.42 -2.16
CA HIS A 66 9.08 -12.05 -1.78
C HIS A 66 8.61 -11.28 -3.01
N ARG A 67 7.32 -10.96 -3.04
CA ARG A 67 6.66 -10.32 -4.18
C ARG A 67 5.80 -9.17 -3.72
N ILE A 68 5.69 -8.17 -4.61
CA ILE A 68 4.74 -7.07 -4.47
C ILE A 68 3.85 -7.00 -5.70
N ARG A 69 2.61 -6.57 -5.49
CA ARG A 69 1.68 -6.26 -6.57
C ARG A 69 1.47 -4.76 -6.64
N ASP A 70 1.69 -4.21 -7.82
CA ASP A 70 1.29 -2.85 -8.15
C ASP A 70 0.33 -2.90 -9.35
N VAL A 71 -0.92 -2.54 -9.14
CA VAL A 71 -2.04 -2.66 -10.08
C VAL A 71 -2.12 -4.08 -10.65
N GLN A 72 -1.67 -4.30 -11.90
CA GLN A 72 -1.68 -5.58 -12.62
C GLN A 72 -0.32 -6.28 -12.59
N SER A 73 0.73 -5.58 -12.21
CA SER A 73 2.09 -6.10 -12.23
C SER A 73 2.42 -6.79 -10.91
N VAL A 74 3.10 -7.92 -10.99
CA VAL A 74 3.68 -8.60 -9.83
C VAL A 74 5.18 -8.66 -10.06
N SER A 75 5.94 -8.05 -9.18
CA SER A 75 7.40 -8.02 -9.22
C SER A 75 7.99 -8.75 -8.03
N ASP A 76 9.14 -9.37 -8.22
CA ASP A 76 9.95 -9.87 -7.13
C ASP A 76 10.69 -8.71 -6.48
N VAL A 77 10.98 -8.83 -5.17
CA VAL A 77 11.66 -7.76 -4.42
C VAL A 77 12.75 -8.31 -3.52
N PHE A 78 13.73 -7.45 -3.28
CA PHE A 78 14.74 -7.64 -2.22
C PHE A 78 15.05 -6.30 -1.55
N ILE A 79 15.61 -6.34 -0.35
CA ILE A 79 16.03 -5.16 0.41
C ILE A 79 17.54 -5.22 0.62
N ILE A 80 18.23 -4.14 0.27
CA ILE A 80 19.59 -3.88 0.72
C ILE A 80 19.46 -3.15 2.06
N PRO A 81 19.94 -3.74 3.17
CA PRO A 81 19.76 -3.16 4.50
C PRO A 81 20.62 -1.91 4.71
N GLY A 82 20.24 -1.09 5.68
CA GLY A 82 20.94 0.11 6.13
C GLY A 82 20.16 1.40 5.91
N GLU A 83 20.55 2.44 6.64
CA GLU A 83 20.00 3.80 6.52
C GLU A 83 18.47 3.85 6.41
N ARG A 84 17.99 4.35 5.26
CA ARG A 84 16.56 4.51 5.00
C ARG A 84 15.82 3.18 4.88
N ALA A 85 16.48 2.13 4.40
CA ALA A 85 15.89 0.80 4.27
C ALA A 85 15.52 0.19 5.63
N ASP A 86 16.23 0.56 6.69
CA ASP A 86 15.93 0.11 8.05
C ASP A 86 14.56 0.61 8.56
N LEU A 87 14.04 1.69 7.97
CA LEU A 87 12.73 2.20 8.34
C LEU A 87 11.59 1.24 7.93
N TYR A 88 11.70 0.59 6.79
CA TYR A 88 10.68 -0.32 6.27
C TYR A 88 11.09 -1.79 6.26
N SER A 89 12.25 -2.11 6.86
CA SER A 89 12.67 -3.48 7.15
C SER A 89 11.95 -4.04 8.37
N ILE A 90 11.92 -5.36 8.49
CA ILE A 90 11.50 -6.03 9.73
C ILE A 90 12.67 -5.98 10.69
N ASN A 91 12.52 -5.22 11.78
CA ASN A 91 13.52 -5.07 12.82
C ASN A 91 13.07 -5.77 14.10
N ASP A 92 13.99 -5.99 15.05
CA ASP A 92 13.68 -6.57 16.36
C ASP A 92 13.07 -5.50 17.28
N VAL A 93 11.81 -5.18 17.02
CA VAL A 93 10.99 -4.20 17.76
C VAL A 93 9.60 -4.80 18.03
N PRO A 94 8.83 -4.26 19.00
CA PRO A 94 7.45 -4.69 19.19
C PRO A 94 6.60 -4.45 17.92
N HIS A 95 5.91 -5.49 17.45
CA HIS A 95 5.10 -5.43 16.23
C HIS A 95 3.63 -5.23 16.52
N GLY A 96 2.97 -4.42 15.68
CA GLY A 96 1.52 -4.28 15.65
C GLY A 96 0.83 -5.44 14.95
N THR A 97 -0.49 -5.39 14.94
CA THR A 97 -1.33 -6.39 14.27
C THR A 97 -1.99 -5.80 13.03
N VAL A 98 -1.93 -6.51 11.91
CA VAL A 98 -2.67 -6.18 10.69
C VAL A 98 -3.86 -7.11 10.56
N SER A 99 -5.06 -6.55 10.48
CA SER A 99 -6.31 -7.30 10.36
C SER A 99 -7.05 -6.90 9.07
N LYS A 100 -7.59 -7.88 8.35
CA LYS A 100 -8.50 -7.67 7.23
C LYS A 100 -9.92 -7.91 7.73
N ILE A 101 -10.75 -6.89 7.75
CA ILE A 101 -12.09 -6.94 8.35
C ILE A 101 -13.16 -6.47 7.38
N TRP A 102 -14.35 -7.05 7.52
CA TRP A 102 -15.52 -6.71 6.72
C TRP A 102 -16.44 -5.76 7.48
N TYR A 103 -17.05 -4.85 6.76
CA TYR A 103 -18.10 -3.96 7.28
C TYR A 103 -19.19 -3.80 6.23
N ASN A 104 -20.41 -3.59 6.70
CA ASN A 104 -21.52 -3.29 5.82
C ASN A 104 -21.54 -1.79 5.49
N SER A 105 -21.67 -1.47 4.20
CA SER A 105 -21.88 -0.11 3.70
C SER A 105 -23.27 0.02 3.11
N PRO A 106 -24.25 0.58 3.85
CA PRO A 106 -25.58 0.87 3.34
C PRO A 106 -25.58 1.83 2.15
N THR A 107 -24.72 2.85 2.17
CA THR A 107 -24.59 3.82 1.07
C THR A 107 -24.16 3.17 -0.24
N LEU A 108 -23.26 2.20 -0.20
CA LEU A 108 -22.79 1.49 -1.38
C LEU A 108 -23.58 0.20 -1.66
N GLY A 109 -24.47 -0.21 -0.75
CA GLY A 109 -25.33 -1.38 -0.89
C GLY A 109 -24.57 -2.72 -0.89
N MET A 110 -23.41 -2.79 -0.23
CA MET A 110 -22.58 -3.99 -0.19
C MET A 110 -21.73 -4.06 1.08
N ASP A 111 -21.30 -5.28 1.41
CA ASP A 111 -20.24 -5.46 2.39
C ASP A 111 -18.89 -5.12 1.75
N ARG A 112 -18.04 -4.45 2.50
CA ARG A 112 -16.71 -4.01 2.06
C ARG A 112 -15.63 -4.40 3.05
N ARG A 113 -14.40 -4.50 2.58
CA ARG A 113 -13.25 -4.86 3.41
C ARG A 113 -12.36 -3.64 3.70
N LEU A 114 -11.79 -3.66 4.90
CA LEU A 114 -10.75 -2.73 5.37
C LEU A 114 -9.53 -3.54 5.78
N THR A 115 -8.36 -2.94 5.64
CA THR A 115 -7.14 -3.37 6.34
C THR A 115 -6.88 -2.41 7.49
N VAL A 116 -6.72 -2.95 8.69
CA VAL A 116 -6.53 -2.15 9.92
C VAL A 116 -5.26 -2.60 10.62
N TYR A 117 -4.37 -1.65 10.87
CA TYR A 117 -3.22 -1.83 11.75
C TYR A 117 -3.57 -1.32 13.14
N THR A 118 -3.25 -2.12 14.15
CA THR A 118 -3.28 -1.72 15.57
C THR A 118 -1.86 -1.81 16.14
N PRO A 119 -1.42 -0.84 16.97
CA PRO A 119 -0.05 -0.80 17.46
C PRO A 119 0.26 -1.93 18.43
N ALA A 120 1.55 -2.25 18.62
CA ALA A 120 1.99 -3.25 19.55
C ALA A 120 1.39 -3.02 20.96
N GLY A 121 0.95 -4.09 21.60
CA GLY A 121 0.28 -4.04 22.92
C GLY A 121 -1.16 -3.54 22.90
N TYR A 122 -1.74 -3.27 21.71
CA TYR A 122 -3.16 -2.88 21.60
C TYR A 122 -4.07 -3.88 22.32
N GLU A 123 -3.92 -5.18 22.09
CA GLU A 123 -4.84 -6.20 22.61
C GLU A 123 -4.89 -6.25 24.14
N THR A 124 -3.76 -6.02 24.79
CA THR A 124 -3.63 -6.06 26.26
C THR A 124 -3.79 -4.70 26.95
N SER A 125 -3.79 -3.61 26.17
CA SER A 125 -3.91 -2.25 26.67
C SER A 125 -5.39 -1.84 26.76
N GLY A 126 -5.78 -1.14 27.84
CA GLY A 126 -7.06 -0.45 27.94
C GLY A 126 -7.08 0.94 27.30
N LYS A 127 -5.99 1.38 26.67
CA LYS A 127 -5.83 2.73 26.11
C LYS A 127 -6.72 2.95 24.88
N ARG A 128 -7.06 4.22 24.63
CA ARG A 128 -7.65 4.68 23.36
C ARG A 128 -6.57 5.34 22.53
N TYR A 129 -6.71 5.20 21.22
CA TYR A 129 -5.69 5.60 20.25
C TYR A 129 -6.24 6.61 19.24
N PRO A 130 -5.41 7.54 18.75
CA PRO A 130 -5.73 8.33 17.58
C PRO A 130 -5.87 7.41 16.35
N VAL A 131 -6.57 7.89 15.32
CA VAL A 131 -6.84 7.13 14.11
C VAL A 131 -6.30 7.86 12.89
N PHE A 132 -5.53 7.16 12.09
CA PHE A 132 -5.03 7.63 10.81
C PHE A 132 -5.70 6.83 9.68
N TYR A 133 -6.42 7.51 8.81
CA TYR A 133 -7.02 6.93 7.60
C TYR A 133 -6.05 7.16 6.44
N LEU A 134 -5.55 6.06 5.85
CA LEU A 134 -4.52 6.07 4.83
C LEU A 134 -5.06 5.49 3.52
N LEU A 135 -5.20 6.35 2.50
CA LEU A 135 -5.89 6.05 1.25
C LEU A 135 -4.90 5.77 0.13
N HIS A 136 -5.15 4.70 -0.63
CA HIS A 136 -4.29 4.27 -1.74
C HIS A 136 -4.50 5.10 -3.00
N GLY A 137 -3.54 5.02 -3.93
CA GLY A 137 -3.61 5.60 -5.27
C GLY A 137 -4.46 4.80 -6.26
N MET A 138 -4.66 5.35 -7.45
CA MET A 138 -5.41 4.69 -8.51
C MET A 138 -4.82 3.30 -8.83
N GLY A 139 -5.69 2.31 -9.01
CA GLY A 139 -5.29 0.91 -9.26
C GLY A 139 -4.93 0.10 -8.02
N GLY A 140 -4.78 0.73 -6.85
CA GLY A 140 -4.59 0.04 -5.58
C GLY A 140 -5.91 -0.43 -4.95
N ASP A 141 -5.81 -0.94 -3.73
CA ASP A 141 -6.91 -1.39 -2.89
C ASP A 141 -6.53 -1.32 -1.40
N GLU A 142 -7.32 -1.88 -0.50
CA GLU A 142 -7.09 -1.86 0.94
C GLU A 142 -5.81 -2.57 1.41
N ASN A 143 -5.14 -3.31 0.53
CA ASN A 143 -3.88 -3.99 0.83
C ASN A 143 -2.64 -3.17 0.40
N ALA A 144 -2.80 -2.18 -0.47
CA ALA A 144 -1.68 -1.49 -1.12
C ALA A 144 -0.65 -0.93 -0.13
N TRP A 145 -1.11 -0.28 0.93
CA TRP A 145 -0.20 0.31 1.92
C TRP A 145 0.57 -0.70 2.77
N THR A 146 0.00 -1.87 3.03
CA THR A 146 0.70 -2.92 3.80
C THR A 146 1.58 -3.80 2.92
N GLU A 147 1.12 -4.16 1.72
CA GLU A 147 1.81 -5.12 0.86
C GLU A 147 2.85 -4.45 -0.06
N LEU A 148 2.48 -3.32 -0.69
CA LEU A 148 3.41 -2.53 -1.52
C LEU A 148 4.15 -1.48 -0.68
N GLY A 149 3.45 -0.72 0.15
CA GLY A 149 3.98 0.42 0.89
C GLY A 149 4.64 0.09 2.23
N ARG A 150 4.63 -1.17 2.68
CA ARG A 150 5.24 -1.64 3.95
C ARG A 150 4.85 -0.81 5.18
N ALA A 151 3.64 -0.27 5.20
CA ALA A 151 3.19 0.67 6.24
C ALA A 151 3.25 0.08 7.65
N SER A 152 3.00 -1.22 7.84
CA SER A 152 3.08 -1.86 9.15
C SER A 152 4.51 -1.85 9.70
N GLN A 153 5.52 -2.16 8.87
CA GLN A 153 6.92 -2.13 9.27
C GLN A 153 7.38 -0.71 9.61
N ILE A 154 6.98 0.27 8.79
CA ILE A 154 7.29 1.69 9.03
C ILE A 154 6.70 2.15 10.37
N LEU A 155 5.44 1.81 10.63
CA LEU A 155 4.76 2.18 11.88
C LEU A 155 5.43 1.52 13.11
N ASP A 156 5.72 0.22 13.03
CA ASP A 156 6.40 -0.49 14.12
C ASP A 156 7.74 0.18 14.46
N ASN A 157 8.54 0.48 13.44
CA ASN A 157 9.85 1.08 13.60
C ASN A 157 9.77 2.52 14.13
N LEU A 158 8.88 3.35 13.58
CA LEU A 158 8.70 4.74 14.02
C LEU A 158 8.17 4.81 15.47
N ILE A 159 7.22 3.96 15.82
CA ILE A 159 6.65 3.90 17.17
C ILE A 159 7.73 3.43 18.16
N ALA A 160 8.50 2.41 17.82
CA ALA A 160 9.59 1.91 18.67
C ALA A 160 10.70 2.94 18.88
N ARG A 161 10.98 3.80 17.91
CA ARG A 161 11.92 4.92 18.00
C ARG A 161 11.36 6.14 18.74
N GLY A 162 10.06 6.16 19.06
CA GLY A 162 9.39 7.34 19.62
C GLY A 162 9.20 8.49 18.64
N GLU A 163 9.32 8.21 17.34
CA GLU A 163 9.15 9.18 16.24
C GLU A 163 7.69 9.26 15.76
N ALA A 164 6.86 8.30 16.16
CA ALA A 164 5.42 8.32 15.97
C ALA A 164 4.69 7.88 17.24
N GLU A 165 3.55 8.52 17.51
CA GLU A 165 2.64 8.08 18.57
C GLU A 165 1.97 6.76 18.16
N PRO A 166 1.77 5.82 19.11
CA PRO A 166 0.97 4.63 18.84
C PRO A 166 -0.43 5.00 18.35
N MET A 167 -0.83 4.50 17.18
CA MET A 167 -2.09 4.83 16.53
C MET A 167 -2.72 3.64 15.84
N ILE A 168 -4.02 3.71 15.60
CA ILE A 168 -4.74 2.82 14.70
C ILE A 168 -4.62 3.39 13.29
N VAL A 169 -4.24 2.57 12.30
CA VAL A 169 -4.23 2.99 10.89
C VAL A 169 -5.26 2.18 10.10
N VAL A 170 -6.12 2.89 9.38
CA VAL A 170 -7.23 2.30 8.63
C VAL A 170 -6.98 2.52 7.14
N MET A 171 -6.82 1.44 6.40
CA MET A 171 -6.60 1.45 4.96
C MET A 171 -7.86 0.94 4.28
N THR A 172 -8.45 1.80 3.45
CA THR A 172 -9.73 1.54 2.80
C THR A 172 -9.54 1.15 1.35
N ASN A 173 -10.55 0.58 0.73
CA ASN A 173 -10.62 0.41 -0.71
C ASN A 173 -11.36 1.61 -1.33
N GLY A 174 -10.66 2.47 -2.04
CA GLY A 174 -11.21 3.64 -2.72
C GLY A 174 -12.05 3.31 -3.98
N ASN A 175 -12.00 2.05 -4.43
CA ASN A 175 -12.79 1.60 -5.58
C ASN A 175 -14.21 1.27 -5.12
N ALA A 176 -15.12 2.24 -5.16
CA ALA A 176 -16.45 2.14 -4.58
C ALA A 176 -17.35 1.05 -5.22
N ALA A 177 -16.95 0.52 -6.38
CA ALA A 177 -17.63 -0.61 -7.04
C ALA A 177 -17.15 -2.00 -6.56
N LEU A 178 -16.09 -2.08 -5.75
CA LEU A 178 -15.51 -3.33 -5.27
C LEU A 178 -15.81 -3.57 -3.80
N GLN A 179 -16.00 -4.84 -3.43
CA GLN A 179 -16.09 -5.24 -2.03
C GLN A 179 -14.71 -5.24 -1.36
N ALA A 180 -13.72 -5.75 -2.06
CA ALA A 180 -12.37 -6.00 -1.57
C ALA A 180 -11.36 -6.00 -2.72
N ALA A 181 -10.09 -6.20 -2.38
CA ALA A 181 -9.00 -6.40 -3.33
C ALA A 181 -9.37 -7.42 -4.43
N PRO A 182 -8.80 -7.28 -5.64
CA PRO A 182 -9.05 -8.21 -6.75
C PRO A 182 -8.91 -9.67 -6.34
N GLY A 183 -9.89 -10.49 -6.75
CA GLY A 183 -9.94 -11.92 -6.43
C GLY A 183 -10.50 -12.27 -5.04
N GLU A 184 -10.86 -11.29 -4.21
CA GLU A 184 -11.34 -11.53 -2.84
C GLU A 184 -12.79 -11.05 -2.62
N SER A 185 -13.55 -10.84 -3.69
CA SER A 185 -14.93 -10.39 -3.64
C SER A 185 -15.90 -11.56 -3.82
N SER A 186 -17.01 -11.55 -3.06
CA SER A 186 -18.14 -12.47 -3.29
C SER A 186 -19.01 -12.07 -4.49
N LEU A 187 -18.83 -10.87 -5.02
CA LEU A 187 -19.55 -10.36 -6.20
C LEU A 187 -18.88 -10.76 -7.53
N GLY A 188 -17.93 -11.68 -7.48
CA GLY A 188 -17.21 -12.17 -8.64
C GLY A 188 -15.77 -11.66 -8.73
N PHE A 189 -15.08 -12.15 -9.75
CA PHE A 189 -13.70 -11.76 -10.03
C PHE A 189 -13.64 -10.43 -10.77
N THR A 190 -12.89 -9.48 -10.21
CA THR A 190 -12.56 -8.21 -10.87
C THR A 190 -11.05 -8.15 -11.03
N ALA A 191 -10.58 -8.02 -12.28
CA ALA A 191 -9.16 -7.85 -12.55
C ALA A 191 -8.66 -6.49 -12.04
N PRO A 192 -7.42 -6.41 -11.53
CA PRO A 192 -6.82 -5.13 -11.20
C PRO A 192 -6.80 -4.20 -12.42
N SER A 193 -7.13 -2.93 -12.23
CA SER A 193 -7.16 -1.93 -13.30
C SER A 193 -6.97 -0.53 -12.74
N MET A 194 -6.35 0.35 -13.53
CA MET A 194 -6.26 1.78 -13.22
C MET A 194 -7.62 2.48 -13.31
N ALA A 195 -8.54 1.99 -14.13
CA ALA A 195 -9.83 2.63 -14.41
C ALA A 195 -10.98 1.73 -13.97
N LEU A 196 -11.33 1.78 -12.71
CA LEU A 196 -12.50 1.08 -12.17
C LEU A 196 -13.71 2.04 -12.07
N PRO A 197 -14.94 1.54 -12.27
CA PRO A 197 -16.15 2.34 -12.12
C PRO A 197 -16.30 2.91 -10.71
N LYS A 198 -16.94 4.09 -10.59
CA LYS A 198 -17.28 4.75 -9.32
C LYS A 198 -16.09 5.15 -8.45
N THR A 199 -14.89 5.15 -8.99
CA THR A 199 -13.68 5.49 -8.23
C THR A 199 -13.60 6.98 -7.90
N MET A 200 -14.03 7.87 -8.83
CA MET A 200 -13.87 9.33 -8.74
C MET A 200 -15.19 10.08 -8.85
N GLU A 201 -16.34 9.43 -8.66
CA GLU A 201 -17.66 10.05 -8.85
C GLU A 201 -18.31 10.60 -7.57
N GLY A 202 -17.61 10.51 -6.41
CA GLY A 202 -18.10 11.01 -5.12
C GLY A 202 -18.77 9.97 -4.24
N SER A 203 -19.02 8.76 -4.71
CA SER A 203 -19.62 7.68 -3.91
C SER A 203 -18.73 7.27 -2.74
N PHE A 204 -17.41 7.25 -2.95
CA PHE A 204 -16.46 6.91 -1.91
C PHE A 204 -16.45 7.94 -0.77
N GLU A 205 -16.46 9.23 -1.12
CA GLU A 205 -16.48 10.32 -0.14
C GLU A 205 -17.79 10.33 0.65
N THR A 206 -18.91 10.12 -0.04
CA THR A 206 -20.24 10.13 0.60
C THR A 206 -20.38 8.99 1.62
N HIS A 207 -19.82 7.82 1.37
CA HIS A 207 -19.90 6.69 2.31
C HIS A 207 -18.87 6.75 3.45
N PHE A 208 -17.83 7.58 3.37
CA PHE A 208 -16.70 7.58 4.30
C PHE A 208 -17.09 7.74 5.79
N PRO A 209 -18.13 8.51 6.18
CA PRO A 209 -18.61 8.52 7.56
C PRO A 209 -19.00 7.15 8.12
N GLU A 210 -19.43 6.21 7.27
CA GLU A 210 -19.73 4.83 7.69
C GLU A 210 -18.47 4.11 8.16
N VAL A 211 -17.35 4.33 7.46
CA VAL A 211 -16.03 3.78 7.84
C VAL A 211 -15.63 4.32 9.22
N VAL A 212 -15.69 5.65 9.41
CA VAL A 212 -15.33 6.27 10.70
C VAL A 212 -16.23 5.74 11.83
N LYS A 213 -17.54 5.66 11.61
CA LYS A 213 -18.50 5.13 12.59
C LYS A 213 -18.21 3.66 12.92
N PHE A 214 -17.89 2.86 11.91
CA PHE A 214 -17.56 1.45 12.10
C PHE A 214 -16.27 1.28 12.94
N ILE A 215 -15.24 2.03 12.65
CA ILE A 215 -13.97 2.01 13.38
C ILE A 215 -14.17 2.49 14.82
N ASP A 216 -14.89 3.59 15.04
CA ASP A 216 -15.19 4.11 16.35
C ASP A 216 -16.05 3.18 17.22
N LYS A 217 -16.86 2.32 16.59
CA LYS A 217 -17.66 1.32 17.29
C LYS A 217 -16.85 0.10 17.71
N ASN A 218 -15.92 -0.35 16.85
CA ASN A 218 -15.26 -1.64 16.99
C ASN A 218 -13.85 -1.56 17.58
N TYR A 219 -13.23 -0.36 17.58
CA TYR A 219 -11.90 -0.13 18.10
C TYR A 219 -11.85 0.89 19.22
N ARG A 220 -10.81 0.84 20.04
CA ARG A 220 -10.59 1.81 21.14
C ARG A 220 -9.99 3.10 20.58
N THR A 221 -10.83 3.91 19.97
CA THR A 221 -10.47 5.19 19.35
C THR A 221 -10.67 6.38 20.29
N ILE A 222 -9.88 7.44 20.09
CA ILE A 222 -10.17 8.78 20.63
C ILE A 222 -11.11 9.48 19.64
N LYS A 223 -12.39 9.59 20.03
CA LYS A 223 -13.49 9.97 19.11
C LYS A 223 -13.63 11.48 18.91
N ASN A 224 -12.58 12.16 18.52
CA ASN A 224 -12.64 13.58 18.19
C ASN A 224 -11.73 13.90 16.98
N LYS A 225 -11.99 15.02 16.29
CA LYS A 225 -11.24 15.39 15.09
C LYS A 225 -9.75 15.68 15.34
N LYS A 226 -9.37 16.15 16.55
CA LYS A 226 -7.98 16.42 16.93
C LYS A 226 -7.12 15.15 17.00
N SER A 227 -7.77 13.99 17.06
CA SER A 227 -7.14 12.67 17.10
C SER A 227 -7.43 11.86 15.84
N ARG A 228 -7.84 12.52 14.76
CA ARG A 228 -8.05 11.89 13.45
C ARG A 228 -7.25 12.58 12.37
N ALA A 229 -6.53 11.78 11.60
CA ALA A 229 -5.83 12.18 10.40
C ALA A 229 -6.39 11.42 9.19
N ILE A 230 -6.37 12.05 8.03
CA ILE A 230 -6.61 11.43 6.73
C ILE A 230 -5.51 11.82 5.77
N ALA A 231 -4.94 10.87 5.05
CA ALA A 231 -4.00 11.16 3.98
C ALA A 231 -4.10 10.12 2.88
N GLY A 232 -3.60 10.43 1.71
CA GLY A 232 -3.61 9.51 0.61
C GLY A 232 -2.68 9.90 -0.54
N LEU A 233 -2.34 8.88 -1.33
CA LEU A 233 -1.50 9.01 -2.51
C LEU A 233 -2.36 9.24 -3.75
N SER A 234 -2.01 10.22 -4.59
CA SER A 234 -2.64 10.45 -5.90
C SER A 234 -4.18 10.50 -5.80
N MET A 235 -4.92 9.52 -6.30
CA MET A 235 -6.37 9.37 -6.11
C MET A 235 -6.77 9.44 -4.63
N GLY A 236 -6.01 8.80 -3.74
CA GLY A 236 -6.24 8.88 -2.29
C GLY A 236 -6.05 10.28 -1.73
N GLY A 237 -5.13 11.07 -2.30
CA GLY A 237 -4.99 12.50 -2.01
C GLY A 237 -6.22 13.29 -2.45
N PHE A 238 -6.73 13.02 -3.66
CA PHE A 238 -8.00 13.57 -4.15
C PHE A 238 -9.16 13.24 -3.19
N HIS A 239 -9.33 11.98 -2.83
CA HIS A 239 -10.36 11.59 -1.86
C HIS A 239 -10.17 12.28 -0.51
N SER A 240 -8.93 12.38 -0.01
CA SER A 240 -8.64 13.00 1.29
C SER A 240 -9.07 14.46 1.35
N ILE A 241 -8.79 15.24 0.30
CA ILE A 241 -9.20 16.66 0.25
C ILE A 241 -10.72 16.80 0.09
N HIS A 242 -11.37 15.95 -0.70
CA HIS A 242 -12.82 16.01 -0.88
C HIS A 242 -13.58 15.59 0.37
N ILE A 243 -13.16 14.51 1.05
CA ILE A 243 -13.72 14.06 2.32
C ILE A 243 -13.56 15.14 3.39
N SER A 244 -12.35 15.71 3.55
CA SER A 244 -12.10 16.75 4.56
C SER A 244 -12.89 18.03 4.30
N LYS A 245 -13.12 18.39 3.04
CA LYS A 245 -13.96 19.52 2.66
C LYS A 245 -15.46 19.25 2.91
N GLN A 246 -15.91 18.04 2.61
CA GLN A 246 -17.33 17.65 2.80
C GLN A 246 -17.67 17.46 4.28
N TYR A 247 -16.71 17.02 5.09
CA TYR A 247 -16.86 16.74 6.52
C TYR A 247 -15.81 17.48 7.36
N PRO A 248 -15.90 18.83 7.49
CA PRO A 248 -14.84 19.66 8.08
C PRO A 248 -14.62 19.41 9.59
N ASP A 249 -15.58 18.78 10.25
CA ASP A 249 -15.50 18.42 11.69
C ASP A 249 -14.99 17.00 11.92
N MET A 250 -14.57 16.29 10.87
CA MET A 250 -14.14 14.90 10.98
C MET A 250 -12.65 14.73 11.23
N PHE A 251 -11.81 15.60 10.64
CA PHE A 251 -10.34 15.52 10.67
C PHE A 251 -9.71 16.88 10.95
N ASP A 252 -8.66 16.90 11.78
CA ASP A 252 -7.80 18.09 11.96
C ASP A 252 -6.51 18.01 11.14
N TYR A 253 -6.15 16.81 10.67
CA TYR A 253 -4.92 16.60 9.89
C TYR A 253 -5.26 15.98 8.53
N VAL A 254 -4.77 16.61 7.48
CA VAL A 254 -4.97 16.17 6.09
C VAL A 254 -3.63 16.15 5.38
N GLY A 255 -3.23 14.99 4.87
CA GLY A 255 -2.00 14.80 4.10
C GLY A 255 -2.32 14.45 2.64
N LEU A 256 -1.60 15.08 1.72
CA LEU A 256 -1.74 14.86 0.28
C LEU A 256 -0.39 14.42 -0.28
N PHE A 257 -0.34 13.23 -0.87
CA PHE A 257 0.84 12.69 -1.53
C PHE A 257 0.59 12.59 -3.04
N SER A 258 1.58 12.89 -3.86
CA SER A 258 1.51 12.82 -5.32
C SER A 258 2.73 12.09 -5.91
#